data_8c03161a714ed9c892c85c2fc435fc92
#
_entry.id   8c03161a714ed9c892c85c2fc435fc92
#
_cell.length_a   1.000
_cell.length_b   1.000
_cell.length_c   1.000
_cell.angle_alpha   90.00
_cell.angle_beta   90.00
_cell.angle_gamma   90.00
#
_symmetry.space_group_name_H-M   'P 1'
#
loop_
_entity.id
_entity.type
_entity.pdbx_description
1 polymer ?
#
loop_
_entity_poly.entity_id
_entity_poly.type
_entity_poly.pdbx_seq_one_letter_code
_entity_poly.pdbx_strand_id
1 'polypeptide(L)'
;MNNYNLLFMLKLAAKHWKALVLSAVIAAGLAFSYFNIIAKPIYSATGSIVVTNGTIISDSGYISDKDKLENSDIVASLNFVDTVVDMLKTPKVYKKLSEEIGGKYDFATLKAKTTVERRSDTTLFVDVSFTASSPKEAVGIVNSYFKVAPKCISESFPNATSTVMPADSARSMYPSNFIIILFGGILGAVIVFIIIFLVYSSNPVVRDEESFREHLSIEVIGTVPDFAASKNAEKRMNKLRL
;
A
#
# COMPACT_ATOMS: atom_id res chain seq x y z
N MET A 1 -13.14 14.67 36.61
CA MET A 1 -12.67 14.03 35.37
C MET A 1 -13.90 13.50 34.67
N ASN A 2 -14.29 14.11 33.54
CA ASN A 2 -15.49 13.69 32.80
C ASN A 2 -15.31 12.27 32.28
N ASN A 3 -16.09 11.34 32.81
CA ASN A 3 -16.15 9.97 32.26
C ASN A 3 -16.85 10.02 30.89
N TYR A 4 -16.08 10.26 29.83
CA TYR A 4 -16.56 10.13 28.48
C TYR A 4 -16.79 8.66 28.17
N ASN A 5 -17.98 8.16 28.50
CA ASN A 5 -18.37 6.79 28.21
C ASN A 5 -18.49 6.59 26.69
N LEU A 6 -18.08 5.43 26.20
CA LEU A 6 -18.16 5.05 24.77
C LEU A 6 -19.58 5.27 24.22
N LEU A 7 -20.60 5.06 25.05
CA LEU A 7 -22.01 5.34 24.73
C LEU A 7 -22.28 6.83 24.43
N PHE A 8 -21.60 7.75 25.14
CA PHE A 8 -21.71 9.18 24.87
C PHE A 8 -21.12 9.54 23.50
N MET A 9 -19.94 9.00 23.16
CA MET A 9 -19.32 9.21 21.85
C MET A 9 -20.19 8.69 20.70
N LEU A 10 -20.82 7.52 20.88
CA LEU A 10 -21.75 6.95 19.91
C LEU A 10 -23.02 7.81 19.75
N LYS A 11 -23.61 8.30 20.82
CA LYS A 11 -24.77 9.21 20.77
C LYS A 11 -24.41 10.53 20.07
N LEU A 12 -23.21 11.08 20.34
CA LEU A 12 -22.72 12.29 19.69
C LEU A 12 -22.52 12.09 18.18
N ALA A 13 -21.92 10.98 17.78
CA ALA A 13 -21.74 10.61 16.37
C ALA A 13 -23.10 10.42 15.68
N ALA A 14 -24.05 9.72 16.31
CA ALA A 14 -25.38 9.53 15.78
C ALA A 14 -26.16 10.85 15.64
N LYS A 15 -25.97 11.79 16.58
CA LYS A 15 -26.63 13.11 16.52
C LYS A 15 -26.11 13.95 15.34
N HIS A 16 -24.82 13.85 15.00
CA HIS A 16 -24.17 14.63 13.95
C HIS A 16 -23.82 13.80 12.70
N TRP A 17 -24.52 12.66 12.49
CA TRP A 17 -24.20 11.73 11.39
C TRP A 17 -24.18 12.39 10.00
N LYS A 18 -25.07 13.39 9.77
CA LYS A 18 -25.14 14.14 8.50
C LYS A 18 -23.84 14.92 8.24
N ALA A 19 -23.29 15.57 9.27
CA ALA A 19 -22.04 16.30 9.16
C ALA A 19 -20.86 15.35 8.91
N LEU A 20 -20.85 14.18 9.58
CA LEU A 20 -19.84 13.16 9.39
C LEU A 20 -19.88 12.57 7.97
N VAL A 21 -21.07 12.25 7.45
CA VAL A 21 -21.19 11.74 6.08
C VAL A 21 -20.80 12.82 5.06
N LEU A 22 -21.22 14.06 5.25
CA LEU A 22 -20.85 15.14 4.33
C LEU A 22 -19.33 15.36 4.30
N SER A 23 -18.69 15.38 5.48
CA SER A 23 -17.23 15.53 5.57
C SER A 23 -16.48 14.33 4.94
N ALA A 24 -16.99 13.12 5.13
CA ALA A 24 -16.44 11.92 4.49
C ALA A 24 -16.48 12.02 2.95
N VAL A 25 -17.60 12.46 2.40
CA VAL A 25 -17.74 12.63 0.93
C VAL A 25 -16.80 13.71 0.40
N ILE A 26 -16.72 14.86 1.08
CA ILE A 26 -15.81 15.95 0.67
C ILE A 26 -14.37 15.49 0.73
N ALA A 27 -13.94 14.86 1.84
CA ALA A 27 -12.58 14.39 2.01
C ALA A 27 -12.22 13.28 1.00
N ALA A 28 -13.14 12.36 0.73
CA ALA A 28 -12.97 11.34 -0.30
C ALA A 28 -12.80 11.95 -1.70
N GLY A 29 -13.59 12.97 -2.04
CA GLY A 29 -13.47 13.71 -3.29
C GLY A 29 -12.15 14.47 -3.44
N LEU A 30 -11.68 15.10 -2.36
CA LEU A 30 -10.38 15.77 -2.32
C LEU A 30 -9.22 14.77 -2.46
N ALA A 31 -9.29 13.64 -1.74
CA ALA A 31 -8.29 12.57 -1.86
C ALA A 31 -8.24 12.01 -3.28
N PHE A 32 -9.38 11.72 -3.87
CA PHE A 32 -9.48 11.24 -5.26
C PHE A 32 -8.89 12.24 -6.25
N SER A 33 -9.23 13.52 -6.12
CA SER A 33 -8.70 14.59 -6.99
C SER A 33 -7.20 14.74 -6.85
N TYR A 34 -6.68 14.70 -5.61
CA TYR A 34 -5.24 14.78 -5.35
C TYR A 34 -4.49 13.63 -6.04
N PHE A 35 -4.95 12.40 -5.87
CA PHE A 35 -4.27 11.24 -6.45
C PHE A 35 -4.35 11.18 -7.97
N ASN A 36 -5.45 11.63 -8.58
CA ASN A 36 -5.57 11.60 -10.05
C ASN A 36 -4.87 12.76 -10.76
N ILE A 37 -4.77 13.94 -10.10
CA ILE A 37 -4.23 15.14 -10.73
C ILE A 37 -2.75 15.34 -10.38
N ILE A 38 -2.39 15.16 -9.11
CA ILE A 38 -1.07 15.53 -8.58
C ILE A 38 -0.13 14.32 -8.52
N ALA A 39 -0.62 13.17 -8.07
CA ALA A 39 0.21 11.99 -7.91
C ALA A 39 0.41 11.29 -9.27
N LYS A 40 1.66 11.21 -9.73
CA LYS A 40 2.00 10.50 -10.98
C LYS A 40 1.97 8.99 -10.75
N PRO A 41 1.36 8.22 -11.65
CA PRO A 41 1.36 6.76 -11.54
C PRO A 41 2.79 6.20 -11.64
N ILE A 42 3.10 5.24 -10.78
CA ILE A 42 4.34 4.48 -10.79
C ILE A 42 4.01 3.07 -11.26
N TYR A 43 4.80 2.56 -12.20
CA TYR A 43 4.65 1.23 -12.76
C TYR A 43 5.88 0.39 -12.42
N SER A 44 5.67 -0.86 -12.03
CA SER A 44 6.73 -1.83 -11.81
C SER A 44 6.63 -2.94 -12.85
N ALA A 45 7.72 -3.18 -13.56
CA ALA A 45 7.90 -4.36 -14.38
C ALA A 45 8.77 -5.35 -13.62
N THR A 46 8.45 -6.63 -13.70
CA THR A 46 9.23 -7.71 -13.08
C THR A 46 9.48 -8.79 -14.10
N GLY A 47 10.70 -9.25 -14.15
CA GLY A 47 11.10 -10.44 -14.87
C GLY A 47 12.00 -11.30 -13.99
N SER A 48 12.41 -12.45 -14.45
CA SER A 48 13.13 -13.43 -13.64
C SER A 48 14.34 -13.99 -14.36
N ILE A 49 15.37 -14.33 -13.60
CA ILE A 49 16.52 -15.09 -14.07
C ILE A 49 16.60 -16.38 -13.27
N VAL A 50 16.72 -17.50 -13.97
CA VAL A 50 17.07 -18.79 -13.34
C VAL A 50 18.56 -18.95 -13.45
N VAL A 51 19.22 -19.24 -12.33
CA VAL A 51 20.68 -19.42 -12.29
C VAL A 51 21.00 -20.76 -11.69
N THR A 52 21.86 -21.51 -12.38
CA THR A 52 22.36 -22.82 -11.94
C THR A 52 23.88 -22.84 -11.97
N ASN A 53 24.46 -23.54 -10.99
CA ASN A 53 25.88 -23.79 -10.95
C ASN A 53 26.17 -25.17 -11.60
N GLY A 54 26.75 -25.16 -12.81
CA GLY A 54 27.05 -26.38 -13.55
C GLY A 54 26.04 -26.73 -14.65
N THR A 55 26.38 -27.71 -15.45
CA THR A 55 25.66 -28.20 -16.65
C THR A 55 24.43 -29.05 -16.27
N ILE A 56 23.45 -28.50 -15.57
CA ILE A 56 22.27 -29.28 -15.11
C ILE A 56 21.08 -29.13 -16.06
N ILE A 57 21.11 -28.20 -17.00
CA ILE A 57 19.98 -28.00 -17.91
C ILE A 57 20.39 -28.42 -19.33
N SER A 58 19.96 -29.61 -19.74
CA SER A 58 19.85 -29.95 -21.16
C SER A 58 18.82 -29.02 -21.82
N ASP A 59 19.02 -28.72 -23.09
CA ASP A 59 18.23 -27.82 -23.96
C ASP A 59 16.71 -28.10 -23.96
N SER A 60 16.28 -29.21 -23.38
CA SER A 60 14.88 -29.66 -23.26
C SER A 60 14.24 -29.35 -21.89
N GLY A 61 14.90 -28.70 -20.96
CA GLY A 61 14.35 -28.39 -19.65
C GLY A 61 14.15 -29.59 -18.71
N TYR A 62 14.55 -30.78 -19.11
CA TYR A 62 14.48 -31.98 -18.30
C TYR A 62 15.87 -32.39 -17.79
N ILE A 63 15.91 -32.79 -16.52
CA ILE A 63 17.10 -33.35 -15.88
C ILE A 63 17.46 -34.62 -16.63
N SER A 64 18.66 -34.70 -17.21
CA SER A 64 19.15 -35.91 -17.83
C SER A 64 19.36 -36.97 -16.78
N ASP A 65 18.80 -38.16 -17.00
CA ASP A 65 18.75 -39.32 -16.10
C ASP A 65 20.13 -39.93 -15.78
N LYS A 66 21.24 -39.27 -16.21
CA LYS A 66 22.60 -39.80 -16.05
C LYS A 66 23.33 -39.41 -14.80
N ASP A 67 22.93 -38.29 -14.18
CA ASP A 67 23.56 -37.82 -12.93
C ASP A 67 22.46 -37.64 -11.88
N LYS A 68 22.38 -38.56 -10.93
CA LYS A 68 21.58 -38.37 -9.72
C LYS A 68 22.07 -37.11 -9.04
N LEU A 69 21.24 -36.03 -9.12
CA LEU A 69 21.44 -34.83 -8.33
C LEU A 69 21.51 -35.25 -6.85
N GLU A 70 22.67 -35.20 -6.27
CA GLU A 70 22.79 -35.33 -4.82
C GLU A 70 22.15 -34.11 -4.16
N ASN A 71 21.58 -34.29 -2.97
CA ASN A 71 21.03 -33.19 -2.19
C ASN A 71 22.06 -32.05 -1.96
N SER A 72 23.36 -32.38 -1.94
CA SER A 72 24.48 -31.45 -1.89
C SER A 72 24.51 -30.46 -3.06
N ASP A 73 24.20 -30.92 -4.29
CA ASP A 73 24.26 -30.08 -5.50
C ASP A 73 23.10 -29.10 -5.54
N ILE A 74 21.93 -29.52 -5.03
CA ILE A 74 20.77 -28.65 -4.88
C ILE A 74 21.06 -27.56 -3.86
N VAL A 75 21.60 -27.91 -2.69
CA VAL A 75 21.96 -26.95 -1.65
C VAL A 75 23.05 -25.99 -2.13
N ALA A 76 24.07 -26.50 -2.83
CA ALA A 76 25.12 -25.68 -3.42
C ALA A 76 24.56 -24.68 -4.43
N SER A 77 23.62 -25.12 -5.30
CA SER A 77 22.95 -24.25 -6.26
C SER A 77 22.07 -23.19 -5.56
N LEU A 78 21.38 -23.56 -4.50
CA LEU A 78 20.57 -22.64 -3.71
C LEU A 78 21.44 -21.53 -3.04
N ASN A 79 22.58 -21.89 -2.47
CA ASN A 79 23.53 -20.92 -1.88
C ASN A 79 24.20 -20.06 -2.97
N PHE A 80 24.40 -20.62 -4.17
CA PHE A 80 24.97 -19.89 -5.29
C PHE A 80 24.05 -18.75 -5.78
N VAL A 81 22.74 -18.95 -5.73
CA VAL A 81 21.76 -17.90 -6.09
C VAL A 81 21.95 -16.64 -5.25
N ASP A 82 22.20 -16.76 -3.95
CA ASP A 82 22.43 -15.60 -3.08
C ASP A 82 23.68 -14.83 -3.48
N THR A 83 24.75 -15.55 -3.83
CA THR A 83 25.97 -14.94 -4.36
C THR A 83 25.72 -14.19 -5.69
N VAL A 84 24.89 -14.76 -6.56
CA VAL A 84 24.50 -14.10 -7.81
C VAL A 84 23.64 -12.87 -7.57
N VAL A 85 22.69 -12.92 -6.63
CA VAL A 85 21.89 -11.76 -6.23
C VAL A 85 22.78 -10.61 -5.77
N ASP A 86 23.76 -10.89 -4.93
CA ASP A 86 24.71 -9.88 -4.45
C ASP A 86 25.57 -9.32 -5.58
N MET A 87 26.03 -10.18 -6.50
CA MET A 87 26.78 -9.75 -7.68
C MET A 87 25.94 -8.87 -8.58
N LEU A 88 24.67 -9.21 -8.81
CA LEU A 88 23.74 -8.43 -9.64
C LEU A 88 23.44 -7.05 -9.05
N LYS A 89 23.56 -6.86 -7.74
CA LYS A 89 23.44 -5.56 -7.06
C LYS A 89 24.70 -4.69 -7.12
N THR A 90 25.79 -5.18 -7.74
CA THR A 90 27.07 -4.45 -7.76
C THR A 90 27.04 -3.24 -8.71
N PRO A 91 27.88 -2.22 -8.44
CA PRO A 91 28.03 -1.05 -9.30
C PRO A 91 28.41 -1.39 -10.77
N LYS A 92 29.12 -2.50 -10.97
CA LYS A 92 29.56 -2.96 -12.31
C LYS A 92 28.34 -3.24 -13.21
N VAL A 93 27.33 -3.92 -12.69
CA VAL A 93 26.10 -4.28 -13.44
C VAL A 93 25.30 -3.02 -13.80
N TYR A 94 25.10 -2.12 -12.85
CA TYR A 94 24.34 -0.88 -13.10
C TYR A 94 25.06 0.09 -14.04
N LYS A 95 26.40 0.13 -14.04
CA LYS A 95 27.17 0.93 -15.03
C LYS A 95 26.98 0.38 -16.44
N LYS A 96 27.12 -0.93 -16.62
CA LYS A 96 26.84 -1.58 -17.91
C LYS A 96 25.39 -1.41 -18.35
N LEU A 97 24.44 -1.45 -17.41
CA LEU A 97 23.04 -1.18 -17.69
C LEU A 97 22.83 0.28 -18.14
N SER A 98 23.46 1.25 -17.47
CA SER A 98 23.40 2.66 -17.86
C SER A 98 23.91 2.87 -19.29
N GLU A 99 25.00 2.21 -19.64
CA GLU A 99 25.56 2.23 -21.01
C GLU A 99 24.59 1.60 -22.03
N GLU A 100 23.98 0.45 -21.72
CA GLU A 100 23.03 -0.26 -22.60
C GLU A 100 21.76 0.58 -22.87
N ILE A 101 21.30 1.38 -21.89
CA ILE A 101 20.13 2.26 -22.05
C ILE A 101 20.47 3.67 -22.53
N GLY A 102 21.72 3.88 -22.99
CA GLY A 102 22.20 5.17 -23.56
C GLY A 102 22.36 6.28 -22.53
N GLY A 103 22.65 5.97 -21.26
CA GLY A 103 22.92 6.96 -20.22
C GLY A 103 21.67 7.68 -19.69
N LYS A 104 20.47 7.21 -20.02
CA LYS A 104 19.20 7.84 -19.59
C LYS A 104 19.04 7.96 -18.07
N TYR A 105 19.57 7.00 -17.34
CA TYR A 105 19.62 6.98 -15.89
C TYR A 105 21.04 6.78 -15.41
N ASP A 106 21.43 7.54 -14.39
CA ASP A 106 22.71 7.34 -13.72
C ASP A 106 22.67 6.10 -12.79
N PHE A 107 23.84 5.68 -12.36
CA PHE A 107 24.01 4.54 -11.46
C PHE A 107 23.13 4.64 -10.19
N ALA A 108 23.09 5.82 -9.54
CA ALA A 108 22.39 6.00 -8.28
C ALA A 108 20.88 5.83 -8.46
N THR A 109 20.33 6.40 -9.53
CA THR A 109 18.91 6.27 -9.87
C THR A 109 18.53 4.83 -10.25
N LEU A 110 19.37 4.15 -11.04
CA LEU A 110 19.14 2.75 -11.40
C LEU A 110 19.11 1.87 -10.15
N LYS A 111 20.11 2.03 -9.27
CA LYS A 111 20.17 1.27 -8.01
C LYS A 111 18.95 1.53 -7.11
N ALA A 112 18.48 2.77 -7.01
CA ALA A 112 17.34 3.13 -6.17
C ALA A 112 16.00 2.60 -6.70
N LYS A 113 15.86 2.44 -8.03
CA LYS A 113 14.63 2.02 -8.69
C LYS A 113 14.60 0.56 -9.11
N THR A 114 15.73 -0.15 -9.00
CA THR A 114 15.83 -1.58 -9.31
C THR A 114 15.84 -2.38 -8.01
N THR A 115 14.96 -3.36 -7.92
CA THR A 115 14.97 -4.35 -6.86
C THR A 115 15.39 -5.70 -7.44
N VAL A 116 16.40 -6.33 -6.85
CA VAL A 116 16.88 -7.66 -7.22
C VAL A 116 16.75 -8.53 -5.99
N GLU A 117 15.89 -9.53 -6.06
CA GLU A 117 15.59 -10.39 -4.92
C GLU A 117 15.44 -11.84 -5.36
N ARG A 118 15.78 -12.76 -4.48
CA ARG A 118 15.46 -14.16 -4.64
C ARG A 118 13.97 -14.36 -4.42
N ARG A 119 13.31 -15.10 -5.29
CA ARG A 119 11.85 -15.34 -5.19
C ARG A 119 11.47 -16.10 -3.92
N SER A 120 12.26 -17.07 -3.53
CA SER A 120 12.07 -17.90 -2.34
C SER A 120 13.37 -18.62 -2.02
N ASP A 121 13.60 -18.95 -0.75
CA ASP A 121 14.80 -19.67 -0.28
C ASP A 121 14.93 -21.09 -0.86
N THR A 122 13.87 -21.61 -1.44
CA THR A 122 13.81 -22.95 -2.02
C THR A 122 13.85 -22.96 -3.56
N THR A 123 14.04 -21.80 -4.21
CA THR A 123 13.99 -21.67 -5.68
C THR A 123 15.27 -21.06 -6.23
N LEU A 124 15.56 -21.40 -7.49
CA LEU A 124 16.70 -20.86 -8.24
C LEU A 124 16.34 -19.57 -9.01
N PHE A 125 15.20 -18.98 -8.72
CA PHE A 125 14.71 -17.80 -9.40
C PHE A 125 15.17 -16.52 -8.67
N VAL A 126 15.75 -15.62 -9.45
CA VAL A 126 16.04 -14.25 -9.06
C VAL A 126 15.08 -13.33 -9.79
N ASP A 127 14.26 -12.62 -9.06
CA ASP A 127 13.34 -11.63 -9.61
C ASP A 127 14.05 -10.27 -9.67
N VAL A 128 13.93 -9.64 -10.83
CA VAL A 128 14.43 -8.28 -11.07
C VAL A 128 13.24 -7.41 -11.42
N SER A 129 13.03 -6.37 -10.62
CA SER A 129 11.97 -5.40 -10.87
C SER A 129 12.53 -3.99 -11.00
N PHE A 130 11.90 -3.18 -11.85
CA PHE A 130 12.24 -1.77 -12.02
C PHE A 130 10.98 -0.91 -11.99
N THR A 131 11.07 0.23 -11.31
CA THR A 131 9.98 1.18 -11.19
C THR A 131 10.20 2.41 -12.08
N ALA A 132 9.20 2.73 -12.90
CA ALA A 132 9.22 3.90 -13.80
C ALA A 132 7.87 4.61 -13.84
N SER A 133 7.85 5.80 -14.44
CA SER A 133 6.61 6.58 -14.66
C SER A 133 5.78 6.07 -15.84
N SER A 134 6.34 5.18 -16.68
CA SER A 134 5.67 4.59 -17.83
C SER A 134 5.80 3.07 -17.85
N PRO A 135 4.73 2.33 -18.19
CA PRO A 135 4.77 0.86 -18.31
C PRO A 135 5.83 0.39 -19.32
N LYS A 136 5.88 1.03 -20.49
CA LYS A 136 6.83 0.67 -21.55
C LYS A 136 8.28 0.90 -21.12
N GLU A 137 8.53 1.94 -20.35
CA GLU A 137 9.85 2.25 -19.83
C GLU A 137 10.29 1.24 -18.78
N ALA A 138 9.43 0.88 -17.84
CA ALA A 138 9.71 -0.13 -16.82
C ALA A 138 10.09 -1.47 -17.48
N VAL A 139 9.30 -1.95 -18.43
CA VAL A 139 9.56 -3.18 -19.17
C VAL A 139 10.86 -3.08 -19.98
N GLY A 140 11.08 -1.96 -20.67
CA GLY A 140 12.29 -1.76 -21.48
C GLY A 140 13.56 -1.83 -20.64
N ILE A 141 13.59 -1.22 -19.45
CA ILE A 141 14.76 -1.22 -18.58
C ILE A 141 15.01 -2.61 -17.97
N VAL A 142 13.97 -3.32 -17.53
CA VAL A 142 14.10 -4.71 -17.04
C VAL A 142 14.65 -5.62 -18.15
N ASN A 143 14.14 -5.48 -19.38
CA ASN A 143 14.62 -6.28 -20.51
C ASN A 143 16.06 -5.91 -20.92
N SER A 144 16.46 -4.64 -20.79
CA SER A 144 17.87 -4.23 -20.96
C SER A 144 18.75 -4.79 -19.84
N TYR A 145 18.25 -4.85 -18.61
CA TYR A 145 18.95 -5.51 -17.51
C TYR A 145 19.22 -6.99 -17.83
N PHE A 146 18.25 -7.68 -18.43
CA PHE A 146 18.39 -9.09 -18.84
C PHE A 146 19.31 -9.33 -20.04
N LYS A 147 19.69 -8.30 -20.77
CA LYS A 147 20.77 -8.39 -21.76
C LYS A 147 22.16 -8.28 -21.11
N VAL A 148 22.26 -7.52 -20.01
CA VAL A 148 23.52 -7.26 -19.30
C VAL A 148 23.81 -8.33 -18.26
N ALA A 149 22.81 -8.74 -17.48
CA ALA A 149 22.96 -9.64 -16.34
C ALA A 149 23.62 -11.00 -16.70
N PRO A 150 23.19 -11.74 -17.74
CA PRO A 150 23.83 -12.98 -18.13
C PRO A 150 25.30 -12.85 -18.48
N LYS A 151 25.67 -11.74 -19.15
CA LYS A 151 27.07 -11.46 -19.49
C LYS A 151 27.92 -11.22 -18.25
N CYS A 152 27.37 -10.48 -17.27
CA CYS A 152 28.05 -10.27 -16.00
C CYS A 152 28.17 -11.56 -15.17
N ILE A 153 27.15 -12.42 -15.22
CA ILE A 153 27.17 -13.72 -14.55
C ILE A 153 28.26 -14.60 -15.17
N SER A 154 28.29 -14.74 -16.50
CA SER A 154 29.29 -15.59 -17.17
C SER A 154 30.72 -15.06 -17.03
N GLU A 155 30.92 -13.72 -16.97
CA GLU A 155 32.23 -13.13 -16.67
C GLU A 155 32.73 -13.43 -15.27
N SER A 156 31.83 -13.50 -14.30
CA SER A 156 32.19 -13.71 -12.90
C SER A 156 32.20 -15.20 -12.52
N PHE A 157 31.38 -15.98 -13.16
CA PHE A 157 31.17 -17.41 -12.91
C PHE A 157 31.10 -18.18 -14.22
N PRO A 158 32.26 -18.59 -14.78
CA PRO A 158 32.32 -19.24 -16.11
C PRO A 158 31.51 -20.53 -16.23
N ASN A 159 31.26 -21.23 -15.13
CA ASN A 159 30.51 -22.49 -15.09
C ASN A 159 29.01 -22.28 -14.78
N ALA A 160 28.56 -21.05 -14.56
CA ALA A 160 27.16 -20.76 -14.29
C ALA A 160 26.36 -20.66 -15.58
N THR A 161 25.20 -21.29 -15.58
CA THR A 161 24.20 -21.14 -16.64
C THR A 161 23.07 -20.24 -16.14
N SER A 162 22.67 -19.28 -16.95
CA SER A 162 21.57 -18.38 -16.64
C SER A 162 20.56 -18.35 -17.78
N THR A 163 19.27 -18.55 -17.44
CA THR A 163 18.15 -18.43 -18.37
C THR A 163 17.28 -17.26 -17.95
N VAL A 164 16.98 -16.37 -18.86
CA VAL A 164 16.19 -15.16 -18.58
C VAL A 164 14.74 -15.36 -19.01
N MET A 165 13.83 -14.86 -18.19
CA MET A 165 12.42 -14.72 -18.46
C MET A 165 12.10 -13.22 -18.48
N PRO A 166 11.99 -12.63 -19.68
CA PRO A 166 11.82 -11.18 -19.81
C PRO A 166 10.50 -10.72 -19.20
N ALA A 167 10.42 -9.42 -18.87
CA ALA A 167 9.18 -8.81 -18.44
C ALA A 167 8.29 -8.55 -19.66
N ASP A 168 7.05 -9.03 -19.63
CA ASP A 168 6.05 -8.83 -20.68
C ASP A 168 5.16 -7.62 -20.40
N SER A 169 4.94 -7.30 -19.14
CA SER A 169 4.04 -6.23 -18.71
C SER A 169 4.53 -5.53 -17.44
N ALA A 170 4.05 -4.32 -17.22
CA ALA A 170 4.27 -3.59 -15.98
C ALA A 170 2.95 -3.42 -15.23
N ARG A 171 2.98 -3.66 -13.92
CA ARG A 171 1.84 -3.47 -13.02
C ARG A 171 1.89 -2.07 -12.42
N SER A 172 0.73 -1.42 -12.32
CA SER A 172 0.62 -0.18 -11.55
C SER A 172 0.83 -0.48 -10.05
N MET A 173 1.72 0.28 -9.43
CA MET A 173 1.96 0.21 -7.98
C MET A 173 1.00 1.11 -7.19
N TYR A 174 0.09 1.79 -7.88
CA TYR A 174 -0.90 2.62 -7.22
C TYR A 174 -1.93 1.76 -6.48
N PRO A 175 -2.32 2.16 -5.27
CA PRO A 175 -3.48 1.58 -4.63
C PRO A 175 -4.71 1.82 -5.51
N SER A 176 -5.67 0.90 -5.48
CA SER A 176 -6.90 1.06 -6.25
C SER A 176 -7.62 2.35 -5.84
N ASN A 177 -8.28 3.02 -6.77
CA ASN A 177 -9.05 4.25 -6.51
C ASN A 177 -10.06 4.06 -5.38
N PHE A 178 -10.61 2.85 -5.25
CA PHE A 178 -11.52 2.50 -4.16
C PHE A 178 -10.86 2.61 -2.77
N ILE A 179 -9.63 2.13 -2.62
CA ILE A 179 -8.88 2.21 -1.37
C ILE A 179 -8.61 3.68 -1.00
N ILE A 180 -8.22 4.51 -1.97
CA ILE A 180 -7.96 5.94 -1.77
C ILE A 180 -9.22 6.67 -1.28
N ILE A 181 -10.35 6.43 -1.95
CA ILE A 181 -11.66 7.01 -1.59
C ILE A 181 -12.07 6.58 -0.17
N LEU A 182 -11.93 5.29 0.13
CA LEU A 182 -12.30 4.74 1.43
C LEU A 182 -11.48 5.36 2.57
N PHE A 183 -10.15 5.35 2.45
CA PHE A 183 -9.27 5.93 3.47
C PHE A 183 -9.43 7.44 3.58
N GLY A 184 -9.58 8.15 2.47
CA GLY A 184 -9.85 9.59 2.45
C GLY A 184 -11.15 9.93 3.19
N GLY A 185 -12.21 9.17 2.93
CA GLY A 185 -13.50 9.34 3.58
C GLY A 185 -13.46 9.08 5.09
N ILE A 186 -12.82 7.98 5.51
CA ILE A 186 -12.66 7.66 6.92
C ILE A 186 -11.85 8.75 7.64
N LEU A 187 -10.73 9.19 7.08
CA LEU A 187 -9.90 10.22 7.67
C LEU A 187 -10.67 11.54 7.84
N GLY A 188 -11.43 11.94 6.83
CA GLY A 188 -12.27 13.13 6.89
C GLY A 188 -13.35 13.06 7.97
N ALA A 189 -14.01 11.92 8.11
CA ALA A 189 -15.00 11.70 9.16
C ALA A 189 -14.38 11.77 10.56
N VAL A 190 -13.21 11.17 10.75
CA VAL A 190 -12.49 11.18 12.04
C VAL A 190 -12.07 12.60 12.43
N ILE A 191 -11.53 13.39 11.51
CA ILE A 191 -11.14 14.79 11.78
C ILE A 191 -12.36 15.60 12.22
N VAL A 192 -13.47 15.53 11.49
CA VAL A 192 -14.68 16.28 11.85
C VAL A 192 -15.28 15.77 13.16
N PHE A 193 -15.23 14.47 13.42
CA PHE A 193 -15.65 13.93 14.71
C PHE A 193 -14.84 14.50 15.89
N ILE A 194 -13.51 14.58 15.74
CA ILE A 194 -12.63 15.19 16.76
C ILE A 194 -13.01 16.66 16.98
N ILE A 195 -13.24 17.42 15.91
CA ILE A 195 -13.65 18.84 16.02
C ILE A 195 -14.99 18.95 16.75
N ILE A 196 -15.98 18.17 16.39
CA ILE A 196 -17.29 18.15 17.06
C ILE A 196 -17.13 17.80 18.54
N PHE A 197 -16.31 16.81 18.84
CA PHE A 197 -16.03 16.39 20.20
C PHE A 197 -15.37 17.49 21.02
N LEU A 198 -14.36 18.17 20.46
CA LEU A 198 -13.67 19.29 21.13
C LEU A 198 -14.63 20.46 21.40
N VAL A 199 -15.44 20.85 20.40
CA VAL A 199 -16.44 21.91 20.55
C VAL A 199 -17.49 21.53 21.61
N TYR A 200 -17.89 20.26 21.62
CA TYR A 200 -18.86 19.78 22.59
C TYR A 200 -18.29 19.71 24.01
N SER A 201 -17.02 19.32 24.13
CA SER A 201 -16.29 19.25 25.41
C SER A 201 -15.96 20.65 25.97
N SER A 202 -15.75 21.64 25.07
CA SER A 202 -15.43 23.01 25.47
C SER A 202 -16.64 23.85 25.93
N ASN A 203 -17.86 23.40 25.61
CA ASN A 203 -19.09 24.06 26.03
C ASN A 203 -19.72 23.32 27.21
N PRO A 204 -19.53 23.76 28.45
CA PRO A 204 -20.09 23.14 29.65
C PRO A 204 -21.58 23.50 29.82
N VAL A 205 -22.38 23.27 28.78
CA VAL A 205 -23.83 23.41 28.89
C VAL A 205 -24.40 22.11 29.47
N VAL A 206 -24.87 22.16 30.67
CA VAL A 206 -25.61 21.07 31.31
C VAL A 206 -26.91 20.87 30.52
N ARG A 207 -27.00 19.79 29.76
CA ARG A 207 -28.13 19.52 28.83
C ARG A 207 -29.07 18.41 29.30
N ASP A 208 -28.65 17.60 30.27
CA ASP A 208 -29.42 16.49 30.82
C ASP A 208 -29.45 16.55 32.33
N GLU A 209 -30.57 16.15 32.95
CA GLU A 209 -30.76 16.11 34.39
C GLU A 209 -29.69 15.29 35.12
N GLU A 210 -29.20 14.24 34.46
CA GLU A 210 -28.17 13.36 34.97
C GLU A 210 -26.79 14.06 35.08
N SER A 211 -26.47 14.91 34.10
CA SER A 211 -25.26 15.76 34.11
C SER A 211 -25.33 16.86 35.17
N PHE A 212 -26.56 17.33 35.52
CA PHE A 212 -26.77 18.33 36.57
C PHE A 212 -26.48 17.75 37.95
N ARG A 213 -26.98 16.52 38.21
CA ARG A 213 -26.74 15.81 39.48
C ARG A 213 -25.25 15.48 39.68
N GLU A 214 -24.56 15.03 38.64
CA GLU A 214 -23.13 14.65 38.74
C GLU A 214 -22.19 15.84 38.96
N HIS A 215 -22.49 17.00 38.36
CA HIS A 215 -21.59 18.15 38.42
C HIS A 215 -21.82 19.09 39.56
N LEU A 216 -23.03 19.22 40.02
CA LEU A 216 -23.39 20.22 41.04
C LEU A 216 -23.77 19.60 42.41
N SER A 217 -23.87 18.27 42.48
CA SER A 217 -24.31 17.55 43.72
C SER A 217 -25.61 18.13 44.34
N ILE A 218 -26.46 18.69 43.49
CA ILE A 218 -27.74 19.31 43.90
C ILE A 218 -28.85 18.38 43.51
N GLU A 219 -29.76 18.10 44.42
CA GLU A 219 -30.93 17.28 44.16
C GLU A 219 -31.95 18.04 43.31
N VAL A 220 -32.32 17.44 42.15
CA VAL A 220 -33.30 18.05 41.23
C VAL A 220 -34.68 17.84 41.83
N ILE A 221 -35.33 18.90 42.31
CA ILE A 221 -36.62 18.88 42.97
C ILE A 221 -37.79 18.78 41.97
N GLY A 222 -37.56 19.14 40.71
CA GLY A 222 -38.56 19.04 39.66
C GLY A 222 -38.11 19.65 38.32
N THR A 223 -38.71 19.18 37.25
CA THR A 223 -38.48 19.68 35.87
C THR A 223 -39.73 20.41 35.38
N VAL A 224 -39.50 21.56 34.74
CA VAL A 224 -40.58 22.27 34.04
C VAL A 224 -40.57 21.86 32.59
N PRO A 225 -41.63 21.21 32.09
CA PRO A 225 -41.70 20.79 30.72
C PRO A 225 -41.76 22.00 29.77
N ASP A 226 -41.01 21.96 28.68
CA ASP A 226 -41.04 22.99 27.63
C ASP A 226 -42.37 22.88 26.83
N PHE A 227 -43.30 23.75 27.12
CA PHE A 227 -44.62 23.81 26.45
C PHE A 227 -44.52 24.17 24.96
N ALA A 228 -43.42 24.76 24.49
CA ALA A 228 -43.19 25.02 23.07
C ALA A 228 -42.88 23.73 22.29
N ALA A 229 -42.17 22.79 22.91
CA ALA A 229 -41.90 21.47 22.32
C ALA A 229 -43.18 20.61 22.26
N SER A 230 -44.06 20.72 23.23
CA SER A 230 -45.38 20.05 23.28
C SER A 230 -46.28 20.50 22.13
N LYS A 231 -46.41 21.80 21.87
CA LYS A 231 -47.17 22.35 20.74
C LYS A 231 -46.64 21.89 19.37
N ASN A 232 -45.35 21.72 19.22
CA ASN A 232 -44.75 21.20 17.99
C ASN A 232 -44.97 19.68 17.79
N ALA A 233 -45.02 18.93 18.87
CA ALA A 233 -45.38 17.50 18.86
C ALA A 233 -46.86 17.30 18.48
N GLU A 234 -47.74 18.11 19.03
CA GLU A 234 -49.17 18.07 18.74
C GLU A 234 -49.46 18.49 17.28
N LYS A 235 -48.78 19.51 16.74
CA LYS A 235 -48.85 19.89 15.31
C LYS A 235 -48.34 18.77 14.39
N ARG A 236 -47.34 18.01 14.78
CA ARG A 236 -46.86 16.85 14.01
C ARG A 236 -47.83 15.68 14.06
N MET A 237 -48.46 15.42 15.21
CA MET A 237 -49.47 14.37 15.32
C MET A 237 -50.75 14.67 14.55
N ASN A 238 -51.23 15.91 14.53
CA ASN A 238 -52.37 16.33 13.74
C ASN A 238 -52.09 16.30 12.22
N LYS A 239 -50.82 16.44 11.80
CA LYS A 239 -50.44 16.32 10.37
C LYS A 239 -50.29 14.87 9.88
N LEU A 240 -50.25 13.91 10.77
CA LEU A 240 -50.21 12.47 10.47
C LEU A 240 -51.59 11.78 10.57
N ARG A 241 -52.60 12.52 10.99
CA ARG A 241 -54.01 12.07 11.07
C ARG A 241 -54.92 12.52 9.92
N LEU A 242 -54.38 13.27 8.95
CA LEU A 242 -54.99 13.62 7.68
C LEU A 242 -54.27 12.86 6.53
#